data_848dfff7107a0f8cc89f91294df859ad
#
_entry.id   848dfff7107a0f8cc89f91294df859ad
#
_cell.length_a   1.000
_cell.length_b   1.000
_cell.length_c   1.000
_cell.angle_alpha   90.00
_cell.angle_beta   90.00
_cell.angle_gamma   90.00
#
_symmetry.space_group_name_H-M   'P 1'
#
loop_
_entity.id
_entity.type
_entity.pdbx_description
1 polymer ?
#
loop_
_entity_poly.entity_id
_entity_poly.type
_entity_poly.pdbx_seq_one_letter_code
_entity_poly.pdbx_strand_id
1 'polypeptide(L)'
;MRDIKKFQKTVWDYYNQHKRDFPWRKTKNPYHIWVSEVMLQQTQTDRVVPKYKAFLKQFPTVRSLASASQKDVLERWQGLGYNRRGLNLKRAGEEIVGRLKGKIPTEVDALMALPGIGDYTSKAIITFAHNTPLVFIETNIRTVFLDYFFQNTHVLVHDREILRLVEKTLDIKNSREWYYALMD
;
A
#
# COMPACT_ATOMS: atom_id res chain seq x y z
N MET A 1 -16.94 -23.41 -9.09
CA MET A 1 -16.25 -22.11 -8.86
C MET A 1 -17.19 -21.25 -8.04
N ARG A 2 -16.80 -20.78 -6.83
CA ARG A 2 -17.65 -19.90 -6.02
C ARG A 2 -17.96 -18.63 -6.80
N ASP A 3 -19.17 -18.08 -6.59
CA ASP A 3 -19.70 -16.97 -7.37
C ASP A 3 -18.91 -15.67 -7.09
N ILE A 4 -18.27 -15.16 -8.13
CA ILE A 4 -17.50 -13.89 -8.08
C ILE A 4 -18.40 -12.71 -7.71
N LYS A 5 -19.62 -12.66 -8.27
CA LYS A 5 -20.57 -11.57 -7.96
C LYS A 5 -20.99 -11.60 -6.50
N LYS A 6 -21.20 -12.80 -5.95
CA LYS A 6 -21.51 -12.96 -4.53
C LYS A 6 -20.35 -12.53 -3.65
N PHE A 7 -19.11 -12.87 -4.03
CA PHE A 7 -17.91 -12.41 -3.33
C PHE A 7 -17.80 -10.88 -3.32
N GLN A 8 -17.91 -10.26 -4.50
CA GLN A 8 -17.85 -8.79 -4.60
C GLN A 8 -18.95 -8.13 -3.76
N LYS A 9 -20.16 -8.65 -3.81
CA LYS A 9 -21.28 -8.14 -3.00
C LYS A 9 -20.96 -8.25 -1.51
N THR A 10 -20.49 -9.42 -1.05
CA THR A 10 -20.14 -9.63 0.36
C THR A 10 -19.07 -8.65 0.84
N VAL A 11 -18.01 -8.46 0.06
CA VAL A 11 -16.92 -7.52 0.40
C VAL A 11 -17.43 -6.07 0.48
N TRP A 12 -18.22 -5.63 -0.51
CA TRP A 12 -18.79 -4.28 -0.51
C TRP A 12 -19.81 -4.05 0.63
N ASP A 13 -20.67 -5.03 0.91
CA ASP A 13 -21.65 -4.95 1.99
C ASP A 13 -20.94 -4.81 3.35
N TYR A 14 -19.90 -5.60 3.58
CA TYR A 14 -19.08 -5.50 4.79
C TYR A 14 -18.37 -4.15 4.91
N TYR A 15 -17.69 -3.73 3.86
CA TYR A 15 -16.96 -2.46 3.82
C TYR A 15 -17.86 -1.27 4.10
N ASN A 16 -19.05 -1.21 3.50
CA ASN A 16 -19.99 -0.12 3.71
C ASN A 16 -20.43 0.03 5.16
N GLN A 17 -20.44 -1.05 5.93
CA GLN A 17 -20.85 -1.07 7.34
C GLN A 17 -19.67 -0.90 8.31
N HIS A 18 -18.47 -1.35 7.94
CA HIS A 18 -17.35 -1.51 8.88
C HIS A 18 -16.06 -0.80 8.44
N LYS A 19 -16.08 -0.01 7.37
CA LYS A 19 -14.87 0.64 6.85
C LYS A 19 -14.12 1.41 7.92
N ARG A 20 -12.82 1.14 8.01
CA ARG A 20 -11.92 1.81 8.95
C ARG A 20 -11.48 3.18 8.43
N ASP A 21 -11.42 4.16 9.32
CA ASP A 21 -11.05 5.54 8.99
C ASP A 21 -9.56 5.79 9.27
N PHE A 22 -8.72 5.65 8.22
CA PHE A 22 -7.30 5.92 8.32
C PHE A 22 -6.90 7.19 7.56
N PRO A 23 -5.92 7.99 8.06
CA PRO A 23 -5.52 9.26 7.43
C PRO A 23 -4.99 9.09 6.00
N TRP A 24 -4.33 7.98 5.69
CA TRP A 24 -3.83 7.69 4.33
C TRP A 24 -4.92 7.32 3.33
N ARG A 25 -6.11 6.92 3.78
CA ARG A 25 -7.27 6.68 2.91
C ARG A 25 -7.95 7.97 2.44
N LYS A 26 -7.69 9.09 3.14
CA LYS A 26 -8.28 10.41 2.85
C LYS A 26 -7.47 11.24 1.85
N THR A 27 -6.34 10.73 1.39
CA THR A 27 -5.45 11.44 0.48
C THR A 27 -5.29 10.72 -0.85
N LYS A 28 -5.04 11.50 -1.90
CA LYS A 28 -4.62 11.01 -3.23
C LYS A 28 -3.18 11.38 -3.53
N ASN A 29 -2.48 12.02 -2.58
CA ASN A 29 -1.09 12.39 -2.75
C ASN A 29 -0.20 11.14 -2.76
N PRO A 30 0.50 10.84 -3.86
CA PRO A 30 1.31 9.61 -3.98
C PRO A 30 2.45 9.56 -2.95
N TYR A 31 3.00 10.70 -2.52
CA TYR A 31 4.00 10.73 -1.46
C TYR A 31 3.41 10.29 -0.11
N HIS A 32 2.25 10.81 0.26
CA HIS A 32 1.58 10.45 1.51
C HIS A 32 1.20 8.97 1.55
N ILE A 33 0.71 8.45 0.42
CA ILE A 33 0.37 7.03 0.26
C ILE A 33 1.64 6.18 0.36
N TRP A 34 2.71 6.55 -0.33
CA TRP A 34 3.99 5.83 -0.25
C TRP A 34 4.53 5.77 1.18
N VAL A 35 4.50 6.88 1.92
CA VAL A 35 4.90 6.91 3.34
C VAL A 35 4.09 5.90 4.15
N SER A 36 2.75 5.88 3.99
CA SER A 36 1.90 4.93 4.73
C SER A 36 2.20 3.47 4.35
N GLU A 37 2.34 3.17 3.05
CA GLU A 37 2.64 1.81 2.58
C GLU A 37 3.95 1.28 3.18
N VAL A 38 4.99 2.11 3.23
CA VAL A 38 6.26 1.71 3.84
C VAL A 38 6.16 1.56 5.36
N MET A 39 5.39 2.40 6.04
CA MET A 39 5.19 2.30 7.49
C MET A 39 4.36 1.08 7.89
N LEU A 40 3.36 0.71 7.08
CA LEU A 40 2.46 -0.42 7.34
C LEU A 40 3.13 -1.79 7.15
N GLN A 41 4.26 -1.88 6.45
CA GLN A 41 4.99 -3.14 6.32
C GLN A 41 5.33 -3.72 7.70
N GLN A 42 4.72 -4.86 8.07
CA GLN A 42 4.92 -5.55 9.33
C GLN A 42 4.71 -4.68 10.59
N THR A 43 3.83 -3.67 10.51
CA THR A 43 3.53 -2.77 11.63
C THR A 43 2.01 -2.56 11.72
N GLN A 44 1.46 -2.71 12.92
CA GLN A 44 0.03 -2.55 13.19
C GLN A 44 -0.43 -1.10 12.95
N THR A 45 -1.65 -0.94 12.44
CA THR A 45 -2.24 0.35 12.07
C THR A 45 -2.26 1.37 13.21
N ASP A 46 -2.60 0.94 14.42
CA ASP A 46 -2.68 1.83 15.60
C ASP A 46 -1.32 2.45 15.94
N ARG A 47 -0.25 1.70 15.71
CA ARG A 47 1.12 2.22 15.88
C ARG A 47 1.49 3.16 14.75
N VAL A 48 1.03 2.89 13.53
CA VAL A 48 1.35 3.69 12.34
C VAL A 48 0.65 5.05 12.34
N VAL A 49 -0.63 5.13 12.73
CA VAL A 49 -1.42 6.38 12.66
C VAL A 49 -0.72 7.59 13.30
N PRO A 50 -0.27 7.55 14.57
CA PRO A 50 0.41 8.69 15.19
C PRO A 50 1.77 8.99 14.53
N LYS A 51 2.51 7.96 14.12
CA LYS A 51 3.82 8.11 13.48
C LYS A 51 3.71 8.72 12.09
N TYR A 52 2.75 8.30 11.30
CA TYR A 52 2.44 8.86 9.99
C TYR A 52 2.12 10.36 10.07
N LYS A 53 1.23 10.76 11.00
CA LYS A 53 0.90 12.17 11.22
C LYS A 53 2.12 13.00 11.61
N ALA A 54 2.93 12.50 12.55
CA ALA A 54 4.13 13.19 13.02
C ALA A 54 5.20 13.27 11.92
N PHE A 55 5.36 12.22 11.11
CA PHE A 55 6.30 12.18 10.00
C PHE A 55 5.94 13.19 8.91
N LEU A 56 4.68 13.22 8.47
CA LEU A 56 4.22 14.15 7.45
C LEU A 56 4.17 15.60 7.94
N LYS A 57 4.00 15.83 9.24
CA LYS A 57 4.14 17.17 9.82
C LYS A 57 5.57 17.71 9.65
N GLN A 58 6.59 16.88 9.83
CA GLN A 58 8.00 17.26 9.68
C GLN A 58 8.47 17.22 8.23
N PHE A 59 8.04 16.22 7.47
CA PHE A 59 8.41 16.00 6.07
C PHE A 59 7.16 15.99 5.18
N PRO A 60 6.52 17.15 4.94
CA PRO A 60 5.24 17.22 4.22
C PRO A 60 5.35 16.89 2.73
N THR A 61 6.55 16.91 2.17
CA THR A 61 6.82 16.67 0.75
C THR A 61 8.02 15.74 0.56
N VAL A 62 8.12 15.11 -0.61
CA VAL A 62 9.30 14.34 -0.96
C VAL A 62 10.58 15.18 -0.95
N ARG A 63 10.50 16.48 -1.25
CA ARG A 63 11.64 17.40 -1.18
C ARG A 63 12.12 17.62 0.24
N SER A 64 11.20 17.86 1.18
CA SER A 64 11.56 18.01 2.60
C SER A 64 12.14 16.73 3.19
N LEU A 65 11.66 15.56 2.77
CA LEU A 65 12.24 14.27 3.15
C LEU A 65 13.66 14.10 2.56
N ALA A 66 13.85 14.41 1.29
CA ALA A 66 15.16 14.29 0.62
C ALA A 66 16.22 15.20 1.25
N SER A 67 15.84 16.42 1.66
CA SER A 67 16.78 17.38 2.29
C SER A 67 17.05 17.11 3.79
N ALA A 68 16.25 16.24 4.43
CA ALA A 68 16.43 15.91 5.84
C ALA A 68 17.73 15.12 6.08
N SER A 69 18.28 15.19 7.28
CA SER A 69 19.38 14.30 7.68
C SER A 69 18.87 12.87 7.91
N GLN A 70 19.75 11.87 7.81
CA GLN A 70 19.41 10.49 8.16
C GLN A 70 18.99 10.39 9.63
N LYS A 71 19.61 11.17 10.50
CA LYS A 71 19.30 11.25 11.92
C LYS A 71 17.86 11.69 12.14
N ASP A 72 17.44 12.80 11.52
CA ASP A 72 16.06 13.32 11.67
C ASP A 72 15.02 12.32 11.19
N VAL A 73 15.28 11.62 10.08
CA VAL A 73 14.38 10.58 9.56
C VAL A 73 14.27 9.42 10.54
N LEU A 74 15.41 8.94 11.09
CA LEU A 74 15.41 7.82 12.03
C LEU A 74 14.75 8.19 13.37
N GLU A 75 14.92 9.41 13.86
CA GLU A 75 14.23 9.90 15.06
C GLU A 75 12.70 9.84 14.89
N ARG A 76 12.19 10.25 13.72
CA ARG A 76 10.75 10.16 13.41
C ARG A 76 10.28 8.73 13.12
N TRP A 77 11.20 7.86 12.69
CA TRP A 77 10.93 6.45 12.44
C TRP A 77 10.92 5.59 13.70
N GLN A 78 11.49 6.11 14.80
CA GLN A 78 11.62 5.38 16.06
C GLN A 78 10.27 4.79 16.53
N GLY A 79 10.29 3.50 16.90
CA GLY A 79 9.11 2.75 17.34
C GLY A 79 8.35 2.03 16.22
N LEU A 80 8.69 2.23 14.94
CA LEU A 80 8.15 1.45 13.82
C LEU A 80 8.93 0.15 13.54
N GLY A 81 10.18 0.08 14.01
CA GLY A 81 11.09 -1.03 13.71
C GLY A 81 11.62 -1.02 12.27
N TYR A 82 12.49 -1.97 11.97
CA TYR A 82 13.07 -2.13 10.63
C TYR A 82 13.55 -0.80 10.02
N ASN A 83 14.47 -0.12 10.68
CA ASN A 83 14.98 1.22 10.34
C ASN A 83 15.44 1.36 8.89
N ARG A 84 15.86 0.25 8.25
CA ARG A 84 16.23 0.22 6.84
C ARG A 84 15.11 0.71 5.92
N ARG A 85 13.82 0.52 6.30
CA ARG A 85 12.67 1.02 5.54
C ARG A 85 12.66 2.55 5.49
N GLY A 86 12.87 3.21 6.64
CA GLY A 86 12.95 4.67 6.72
C GLY A 86 14.14 5.23 5.94
N LEU A 87 15.29 4.56 6.01
CA LEU A 87 16.48 4.95 5.23
C LEU A 87 16.27 4.77 3.72
N ASN A 88 15.64 3.69 3.30
CA ASN A 88 15.31 3.47 1.90
C ASN A 88 14.28 4.50 1.39
N LEU A 89 13.26 4.83 2.21
CA LEU A 89 12.29 5.88 1.91
C LEU A 89 13.00 7.23 1.65
N LYS A 90 13.97 7.57 2.49
CA LYS A 90 14.80 8.78 2.30
C LYS A 90 15.64 8.73 1.02
N ARG A 91 16.40 7.63 0.79
CA ARG A 91 17.21 7.45 -0.40
C ARG A 91 16.41 7.55 -1.69
N ALA A 92 15.23 6.88 -1.72
CA ALA A 92 14.32 6.98 -2.86
C ALA A 92 13.79 8.42 -3.03
N GLY A 93 13.53 9.14 -1.94
CA GLY A 93 13.20 10.57 -1.98
C GLY A 93 14.31 11.42 -2.60
N GLU A 94 15.56 11.15 -2.26
CA GLU A 94 16.75 11.81 -2.86
C GLU A 94 16.81 11.56 -4.37
N GLU A 95 16.61 10.32 -4.82
CA GLU A 95 16.58 9.99 -6.25
C GLU A 95 15.41 10.66 -6.98
N ILE A 96 14.21 10.68 -6.39
CA ILE A 96 13.06 11.37 -6.96
C ILE A 96 13.35 12.87 -7.13
N VAL A 97 13.98 13.51 -6.14
CA VAL A 97 14.30 14.94 -6.24
C VAL A 97 15.44 15.19 -7.22
N GLY A 98 16.52 14.40 -7.15
CA GLY A 98 17.71 14.60 -7.98
C GLY A 98 17.49 14.24 -9.46
N ARG A 99 16.86 13.10 -9.72
CA ARG A 99 16.72 12.57 -11.09
C ARG A 99 15.38 12.88 -11.73
N LEU A 100 14.29 12.94 -10.94
CA LEU A 100 12.92 13.07 -11.42
C LEU A 100 12.29 14.44 -11.08
N LYS A 101 13.12 15.43 -10.69
CA LYS A 101 12.70 16.81 -10.38
C LYS A 101 11.60 16.89 -9.29
N GLY A 102 11.53 15.89 -8.42
CA GLY A 102 10.55 15.80 -7.35
C GLY A 102 9.19 15.23 -7.75
N LYS A 103 9.05 14.68 -8.95
CA LYS A 103 7.83 14.00 -9.43
C LYS A 103 7.92 12.52 -9.12
N ILE A 104 6.97 11.99 -8.35
CA ILE A 104 6.85 10.55 -8.10
C ILE A 104 6.38 9.88 -9.39
N PRO A 105 7.06 8.81 -9.85
CA PRO A 105 6.65 8.07 -11.05
C PRO A 105 5.23 7.49 -10.94
N THR A 106 4.57 7.33 -12.07
CA THR A 106 3.26 6.69 -12.20
C THR A 106 3.33 5.31 -12.85
N GLU A 107 4.54 4.90 -13.26
CA GLU A 107 4.80 3.61 -13.89
C GLU A 107 5.41 2.65 -12.88
N VAL A 108 4.96 1.38 -12.91
CA VAL A 108 5.38 0.33 -11.98
C VAL A 108 6.90 0.15 -11.97
N ASP A 109 7.49 -0.02 -13.17
CA ASP A 109 8.94 -0.28 -13.30
C ASP A 109 9.79 0.91 -12.83
N ALA A 110 9.32 2.13 -13.08
CA ALA A 110 10.01 3.34 -12.63
C ALA A 110 9.98 3.49 -11.11
N LEU A 111 8.89 3.08 -10.46
CA LEU A 111 8.82 3.02 -9.00
C LEU A 111 9.67 1.89 -8.44
N MET A 112 9.66 0.70 -9.05
CA MET A 112 10.46 -0.45 -8.62
C MET A 112 11.97 -0.21 -8.72
N ALA A 113 12.41 0.68 -9.59
CA ALA A 113 13.80 1.11 -9.68
C ALA A 113 14.28 1.92 -8.47
N LEU A 114 13.37 2.40 -7.61
CA LEU A 114 13.70 3.20 -6.43
C LEU A 114 14.00 2.32 -5.20
N PRO A 115 14.93 2.73 -4.33
CA PRO A 115 15.30 1.98 -3.13
C PRO A 115 14.11 1.62 -2.22
N GLY A 116 13.91 0.34 -1.95
CA GLY A 116 12.89 -0.15 -1.02
C GLY A 116 11.46 -0.20 -1.56
N ILE A 117 11.26 0.03 -2.85
CA ILE A 117 9.97 -0.13 -3.52
C ILE A 117 9.98 -1.45 -4.31
N GLY A 118 9.16 -2.39 -3.89
CA GLY A 118 8.94 -3.67 -4.60
C GLY A 118 7.65 -3.66 -5.43
N ASP A 119 7.34 -4.80 -6.06
CA ASP A 119 6.16 -4.98 -6.92
C ASP A 119 4.86 -4.58 -6.21
N TYR A 120 4.62 -5.10 -5.00
CA TYR A 120 3.44 -4.71 -4.22
C TYR A 120 3.38 -3.19 -3.96
N THR A 121 4.46 -2.61 -3.43
CA THR A 121 4.46 -1.20 -3.02
C THR A 121 4.27 -0.26 -4.21
N SER A 122 4.88 -0.56 -5.36
CA SER A 122 4.72 0.23 -6.59
C SER A 122 3.28 0.23 -7.08
N LYS A 123 2.65 -0.94 -7.16
CA LYS A 123 1.25 -1.10 -7.58
C LYS A 123 0.28 -0.47 -6.59
N ALA A 124 0.51 -0.63 -5.28
CA ALA A 124 -0.29 -0.01 -4.23
C ALA A 124 -0.27 1.52 -4.32
N ILE A 125 0.92 2.13 -4.46
CA ILE A 125 1.05 3.58 -4.65
C ILE A 125 0.21 4.06 -5.85
N ILE A 126 0.35 3.42 -7.00
CA ILE A 126 -0.34 3.80 -8.23
C ILE A 126 -1.85 3.63 -8.07
N THR A 127 -2.29 2.48 -7.56
CA THR A 127 -3.73 2.21 -7.38
C THR A 127 -4.35 3.17 -6.36
N PHE A 128 -3.72 3.36 -5.21
CA PHE A 128 -4.27 4.24 -4.16
C PHE A 128 -4.16 5.73 -4.51
N ALA A 129 -3.17 6.16 -5.29
CA ALA A 129 -3.06 7.56 -5.71
C ALA A 129 -3.95 7.89 -6.92
N HIS A 130 -4.01 7.00 -7.90
CA HIS A 130 -4.57 7.29 -9.22
C HIS A 130 -5.81 6.46 -9.57
N ASN A 131 -6.24 5.54 -8.69
CA ASN A 131 -7.32 4.58 -8.93
C ASN A 131 -7.06 3.67 -10.16
N THR A 132 -5.81 3.43 -10.50
CA THR A 132 -5.43 2.55 -11.61
C THR A 132 -5.68 1.10 -11.23
N PRO A 133 -6.35 0.29 -12.08
CA PRO A 133 -6.73 -1.08 -11.78
C PRO A 133 -5.56 -2.05 -11.94
N LEU A 134 -4.59 -2.00 -11.05
CA LEU A 134 -3.45 -2.93 -11.04
C LEU A 134 -3.75 -4.15 -10.17
N VAL A 135 -3.22 -5.30 -10.58
CA VAL A 135 -3.40 -6.58 -9.87
C VAL A 135 -2.21 -6.80 -8.94
N PHE A 136 -2.47 -6.91 -7.64
CA PHE A 136 -1.48 -7.22 -6.62
C PHE A 136 -2.10 -7.97 -5.45
N ILE A 137 -1.26 -8.54 -4.61
CA ILE A 137 -1.63 -9.31 -3.43
C ILE A 137 -0.78 -8.87 -2.24
N GLU A 138 -1.38 -8.82 -1.07
CA GLU A 138 -0.71 -8.70 0.22
C GLU A 138 -1.34 -9.69 1.22
N THR A 139 -0.86 -9.72 2.44
CA THR A 139 -1.22 -10.76 3.42
C THR A 139 -2.72 -10.83 3.72
N ASN A 140 -3.40 -9.68 3.92
CA ASN A 140 -4.83 -9.67 4.23
C ASN A 140 -5.66 -10.10 3.01
N ILE A 141 -5.33 -9.58 1.83
CA ILE A 141 -5.97 -9.97 0.57
C ILE A 141 -5.82 -11.47 0.37
N ARG A 142 -4.59 -12.00 0.53
CA ARG A 142 -4.34 -13.43 0.45
C ARG A 142 -5.24 -14.24 1.39
N THR A 143 -5.35 -13.81 2.64
CA THR A 143 -6.19 -14.46 3.65
C THR A 143 -7.65 -14.48 3.25
N VAL A 144 -8.21 -13.36 2.84
CA VAL A 144 -9.61 -13.24 2.39
C VAL A 144 -9.90 -14.16 1.21
N PHE A 145 -9.00 -14.22 0.22
CA PHE A 145 -9.18 -15.08 -0.95
C PHE A 145 -9.05 -16.57 -0.60
N LEU A 146 -8.11 -16.93 0.28
CA LEU A 146 -7.96 -18.31 0.75
C LEU A 146 -9.21 -18.75 1.51
N ASP A 147 -9.68 -17.94 2.44
CA ASP A 147 -10.88 -18.23 3.22
C ASP A 147 -12.12 -18.37 2.33
N TYR A 148 -12.34 -17.46 1.40
CA TYR A 148 -13.56 -17.50 0.59
C TYR A 148 -13.52 -18.57 -0.51
N PHE A 149 -12.44 -18.70 -1.26
CA PHE A 149 -12.39 -19.55 -2.46
C PHE A 149 -11.81 -20.95 -2.22
N PHE A 150 -11.02 -21.14 -1.16
CA PHE A 150 -10.22 -22.36 -0.95
C PHE A 150 -10.47 -23.07 0.39
N GLN A 151 -11.55 -22.75 1.11
CA GLN A 151 -11.87 -23.27 2.46
C GLN A 151 -11.69 -24.80 2.65
N ASN A 152 -11.95 -25.60 1.61
CA ASN A 152 -11.88 -27.07 1.67
C ASN A 152 -10.67 -27.61 0.91
N THR A 153 -9.66 -26.81 0.67
CA THR A 153 -8.48 -27.22 -0.09
C THR A 153 -7.37 -27.64 0.87
N HIS A 154 -7.00 -28.92 0.83
CA HIS A 154 -5.85 -29.45 1.59
C HIS A 154 -4.52 -29.29 0.84
N VAL A 155 -4.53 -28.62 -0.30
CA VAL A 155 -3.35 -28.40 -1.16
C VAL A 155 -2.84 -26.97 -0.97
N LEU A 156 -1.52 -26.80 -1.07
CA LEU A 156 -0.88 -25.50 -1.05
C LEU A 156 -1.38 -24.66 -2.24
N VAL A 157 -2.03 -23.54 -1.95
CA VAL A 157 -2.49 -22.58 -2.98
C VAL A 157 -1.37 -21.59 -3.26
N HIS A 158 -0.91 -21.54 -4.50
CA HIS A 158 0.12 -20.60 -4.92
C HIS A 158 -0.43 -19.20 -5.21
N ASP A 159 0.37 -18.19 -4.97
CA ASP A 159 -0.03 -16.78 -5.21
C ASP A 159 -0.51 -16.52 -6.64
N ARG A 160 0.01 -17.24 -7.62
CA ARG A 160 -0.46 -17.17 -9.02
C ARG A 160 -1.95 -17.50 -9.18
N GLU A 161 -2.47 -18.44 -8.40
CA GLU A 161 -3.88 -18.82 -8.45
C GLU A 161 -4.75 -17.75 -7.80
N ILE A 162 -4.27 -17.17 -6.70
CA ILE A 162 -4.95 -16.08 -6.01
C ILE A 162 -4.95 -14.81 -6.90
N LEU A 163 -3.83 -14.46 -7.52
CA LEU A 163 -3.72 -13.29 -8.41
C LEU A 163 -4.72 -13.38 -9.59
N ARG A 164 -4.97 -14.56 -10.15
CA ARG A 164 -6.01 -14.77 -11.18
C ARG A 164 -7.42 -14.47 -10.66
N LEU A 165 -7.68 -14.76 -9.39
CA LEU A 165 -8.97 -14.45 -8.77
C LEU A 165 -9.06 -12.97 -8.42
N VAL A 166 -7.98 -12.36 -7.93
CA VAL A 166 -7.89 -10.91 -7.69
C VAL A 166 -8.21 -10.15 -8.98
N GLU A 167 -7.59 -10.54 -10.10
CA GLU A 167 -7.85 -9.94 -11.40
C GLU A 167 -9.35 -10.05 -11.81
N LYS A 168 -9.94 -11.23 -11.65
CA LYS A 168 -11.35 -11.48 -12.01
C LYS A 168 -12.36 -10.77 -11.10
N THR A 169 -11.97 -10.49 -9.86
CA THR A 169 -12.85 -9.85 -8.87
C THR A 169 -12.62 -8.35 -8.77
N LEU A 170 -11.57 -7.81 -9.40
CA LEU A 170 -11.21 -6.39 -9.31
C LEU A 170 -12.35 -5.48 -9.79
N ASP A 171 -12.77 -4.55 -8.94
CA ASP A 171 -13.63 -3.44 -9.36
C ASP A 171 -12.78 -2.39 -10.08
N ILE A 172 -12.75 -2.47 -11.41
CA ILE A 172 -11.94 -1.59 -12.28
C ILE A 172 -12.31 -0.12 -12.12
N LYS A 173 -13.57 0.19 -11.83
CA LYS A 173 -14.05 1.57 -11.66
C LYS A 173 -13.64 2.17 -10.32
N ASN A 174 -13.59 1.32 -9.29
CA ASN A 174 -13.36 1.73 -7.90
C ASN A 174 -12.19 0.96 -7.28
N SER A 175 -11.10 0.78 -8.02
CA SER A 175 -9.99 -0.10 -7.63
C SER A 175 -9.37 0.25 -6.29
N ARG A 176 -9.22 1.55 -5.98
CA ARG A 176 -8.74 2.03 -4.68
C ARG A 176 -9.63 1.55 -3.53
N GLU A 177 -10.92 1.84 -3.61
CA GLU A 177 -11.87 1.48 -2.54
C GLU A 177 -12.05 -0.03 -2.46
N TRP A 178 -11.98 -0.74 -3.59
CA TRP A 178 -12.03 -2.19 -3.64
C TRP A 178 -10.90 -2.84 -2.84
N TYR A 179 -9.67 -2.36 -3.03
CA TYR A 179 -8.54 -2.87 -2.24
C TYR A 179 -8.65 -2.50 -0.76
N TYR A 180 -9.14 -1.31 -0.41
CA TYR A 180 -9.43 -0.98 0.99
C TYR A 180 -10.51 -1.90 1.57
N ALA A 181 -11.53 -2.24 0.80
CA ALA A 181 -12.57 -3.17 1.22
C ALA A 181 -12.03 -4.59 1.48
N LEU A 182 -11.09 -5.06 0.66
CA LEU A 182 -10.42 -6.35 0.87
C LEU A 182 -9.49 -6.37 2.10
N MET A 183 -9.01 -5.21 2.55
CA MET A 183 -8.10 -5.07 3.69
C MET A 183 -8.83 -4.84 5.02
N ASP A 184 -10.15 -4.59 5.02
CA ASP A 184 -10.99 -4.41 6.20
C ASP A 184 -11.66 -5.68 6.64
#